data_efdf999cce2e3e5a064d9aaff21cf174
#
_entry.id   efdf999cce2e3e5a064d9aaff21cf174
#
_cell.length_a   1.000
_cell.length_b   1.000
_cell.length_c   1.000
_cell.angle_alpha   90.00
_cell.angle_beta   90.00
_cell.angle_gamma   90.00
#
_symmetry.space_group_name_H-M   'P 1'
#
loop_
_entity.id
_entity.type
_entity.pdbx_description
1 polymer ?
#
loop_
_entity_poly.entity_id
_entity_poly.type
_entity_poly.pdbx_seq_one_letter_code
_entity_poly.pdbx_strand_id
1 'polypeptide(L)'
;MSAKMTISPENTRLAITAALEAFAAATTVEDLQLAKTTHVGEKSPLSIMNATLRDLPGDQKAAAGKLMGEAKAAVNHALVARESELGAEREQQALAAEALDLTGVGVRNLPGSRHPLSMLMEDMADVFVGMGWEVAEGPELEHEWFNFDALNFDADHPARALQDTFFVEPVESHLLLRTHTSPVQIRSLLSRELPVYVVAPGRVYRTDELDATHTPVFHQIEGIAIDTGLTMAHLRGTLEHLARSMFGQEAKIRLRANYFPFTEPSAELDIWHPTFVGGARWIEWGGCGMVNPNVLRAAGIDPDVYQGFAFGMGIERTLMFRNNVQDMRDMVEGDIRFSQQFGMVV
;
A
#
# COMPACT_ATOMS: atom_id res chain seq x y z
N MET A 1 -37.30 21.06 -10.36
CA MET A 1 -36.99 22.53 -10.28
C MET A 1 -36.49 22.82 -8.88
N SER A 2 -35.20 22.91 -8.69
CA SER A 2 -34.58 23.20 -7.39
C SER A 2 -34.82 24.70 -7.12
N ALA A 3 -35.54 25.04 -6.06
CA ALA A 3 -35.74 26.43 -5.62
C ALA A 3 -34.36 27.08 -5.44
N LYS A 4 -34.07 28.17 -6.14
CA LYS A 4 -32.86 28.96 -5.95
C LYS A 4 -32.85 29.41 -4.48
N MET A 5 -31.96 28.86 -3.65
CA MET A 5 -31.75 29.27 -2.27
C MET A 5 -31.16 30.68 -2.31
N THR A 6 -31.98 31.70 -2.01
CA THR A 6 -31.56 33.11 -1.98
C THR A 6 -30.93 33.45 -0.63
N ILE A 7 -29.95 34.36 -0.63
CA ILE A 7 -29.35 34.85 0.62
C ILE A 7 -30.40 35.71 1.36
N SER A 8 -30.83 35.21 2.50
CA SER A 8 -31.69 35.93 3.45
C SER A 8 -31.28 35.58 4.87
N PRO A 9 -31.53 36.48 5.86
CA PRO A 9 -31.24 36.16 7.26
C PRO A 9 -31.92 34.87 7.75
N GLU A 10 -33.12 34.56 7.25
CA GLU A 10 -33.90 33.38 7.61
C GLU A 10 -33.25 32.11 7.02
N ASN A 11 -32.97 32.06 5.71
CA ASN A 11 -32.34 30.92 5.05
C ASN A 11 -30.93 30.63 5.61
N THR A 12 -30.19 31.71 5.89
CA THR A 12 -28.85 31.60 6.48
C THR A 12 -28.91 30.99 7.88
N ARG A 13 -29.88 31.47 8.71
CA ARG A 13 -30.11 30.94 10.04
C ARG A 13 -30.51 29.47 10.01
N LEU A 14 -31.42 29.06 9.11
CA LEU A 14 -31.81 27.66 8.95
C LEU A 14 -30.64 26.77 8.55
N ALA A 15 -29.80 27.26 7.63
CA ALA A 15 -28.61 26.48 7.23
C ALA A 15 -27.57 26.34 8.37
N ILE A 16 -27.37 27.37 9.18
CA ILE A 16 -26.52 27.33 10.37
C ILE A 16 -27.10 26.32 11.38
N THR A 17 -28.38 26.44 11.72
CA THR A 17 -29.03 25.57 12.72
C THR A 17 -28.93 24.10 12.30
N ALA A 18 -29.24 23.78 11.04
CA ALA A 18 -29.13 22.42 10.51
C ALA A 18 -27.69 21.87 10.55
N ALA A 19 -26.69 22.73 10.28
CA ALA A 19 -25.30 22.33 10.40
C ALA A 19 -24.87 22.04 11.85
N LEU A 20 -25.24 22.94 12.76
CA LEU A 20 -24.94 22.78 14.20
C LEU A 20 -25.60 21.55 14.79
N GLU A 21 -26.87 21.29 14.45
CA GLU A 21 -27.59 20.09 14.89
C GLU A 21 -26.95 18.81 14.35
N ALA A 22 -26.54 18.81 13.07
CA ALA A 22 -25.85 17.67 12.46
C ALA A 22 -24.49 17.38 13.10
N PHE A 23 -23.72 18.42 13.41
CA PHE A 23 -22.43 18.27 14.10
C PHE A 23 -22.61 17.80 15.54
N ALA A 24 -23.60 18.33 16.26
CA ALA A 24 -23.90 17.88 17.63
C ALA A 24 -24.41 16.44 17.68
N ALA A 25 -25.13 16.00 16.66
CA ALA A 25 -25.64 14.62 16.56
C ALA A 25 -24.58 13.59 16.13
N ALA A 26 -23.46 14.02 15.54
CA ALA A 26 -22.37 13.13 15.17
C ALA A 26 -21.72 12.51 16.41
N THR A 27 -21.71 11.18 16.49
CA THR A 27 -21.14 10.42 17.61
C THR A 27 -19.78 9.82 17.29
N THR A 28 -19.40 9.81 16.02
CA THR A 28 -18.10 9.32 15.54
C THR A 28 -17.43 10.35 14.63
N VAL A 29 -16.14 10.19 14.41
CA VAL A 29 -15.38 11.02 13.45
C VAL A 29 -15.94 10.84 12.04
N GLU A 30 -16.34 9.63 11.69
CA GLU A 30 -16.94 9.27 10.41
C GLU A 30 -18.30 9.97 10.19
N ASP A 31 -19.16 9.99 11.23
CA ASP A 31 -20.43 10.72 11.19
C ASP A 31 -20.19 12.22 10.97
N LEU A 32 -19.21 12.77 11.70
CA LEU A 32 -18.87 14.19 11.59
C LEU A 32 -18.33 14.53 10.19
N GLN A 33 -17.55 13.65 9.58
CA GLN A 33 -17.05 13.83 8.22
C GLN A 33 -18.19 13.82 7.18
N LEU A 34 -19.19 12.98 7.38
CA LEU A 34 -20.40 12.96 6.55
C LEU A 34 -21.19 14.27 6.71
N ALA A 35 -21.39 14.71 7.95
CA ALA A 35 -22.05 15.99 8.25
C ALA A 35 -21.27 17.19 7.67
N LYS A 36 -19.94 17.19 7.76
CA LYS A 36 -19.05 18.20 7.15
C LYS A 36 -19.25 18.25 5.64
N THR A 37 -19.26 17.10 4.96
CA THR A 37 -19.47 17.03 3.51
C THR A 37 -20.82 17.65 3.12
N THR A 38 -21.85 17.42 3.92
CA THR A 38 -23.22 17.89 3.67
C THR A 38 -23.37 19.39 3.91
N HIS A 39 -22.77 19.93 5.00
CA HIS A 39 -23.05 21.29 5.47
C HIS A 39 -21.94 22.31 5.18
N VAL A 40 -20.70 21.87 4.88
CA VAL A 40 -19.55 22.73 4.56
C VAL A 40 -19.05 22.49 3.14
N GLY A 41 -19.32 21.33 2.52
CA GLY A 41 -18.89 20.97 1.17
C GLY A 41 -19.42 21.92 0.08
N GLU A 42 -18.92 21.78 -1.14
CA GLU A 42 -19.27 22.65 -2.28
C GLU A 42 -20.78 22.70 -2.58
N LYS A 43 -21.49 21.60 -2.32
CA LYS A 43 -22.94 21.47 -2.52
C LYS A 43 -23.75 21.81 -1.28
N SER A 44 -23.13 22.33 -0.22
CA SER A 44 -23.83 22.71 1.00
C SER A 44 -24.74 23.92 0.77
N PRO A 45 -25.81 24.08 1.58
CA PRO A 45 -26.72 25.23 1.48
C PRO A 45 -26.00 26.58 1.54
N LEU A 46 -25.00 26.70 2.43
CA LEU A 46 -24.19 27.90 2.55
C LEU A 46 -23.33 28.17 1.30
N SER A 47 -22.75 27.10 0.72
CA SER A 47 -21.97 27.27 -0.50
C SER A 47 -22.81 27.61 -1.71
N ILE A 48 -24.00 27.03 -1.83
CA ILE A 48 -24.99 27.39 -2.89
C ILE A 48 -25.44 28.82 -2.75
N MET A 49 -25.83 29.25 -1.55
CA MET A 49 -26.19 30.64 -1.28
C MET A 49 -25.04 31.60 -1.59
N ASN A 50 -23.82 31.28 -1.15
CA ASN A 50 -22.65 32.11 -1.41
C ASN A 50 -22.35 32.31 -2.91
N ALA A 51 -22.64 31.30 -3.74
CA ALA A 51 -22.48 31.42 -5.19
C ALA A 51 -23.41 32.52 -5.78
N THR A 52 -24.59 32.76 -5.18
CA THR A 52 -25.54 33.80 -5.63
C THR A 52 -25.13 35.23 -5.26
N LEU A 53 -24.08 35.44 -4.45
CA LEU A 53 -23.51 36.76 -4.16
C LEU A 53 -23.11 37.54 -5.42
N ARG A 54 -22.73 36.86 -6.47
CA ARG A 54 -22.32 37.49 -7.74
C ARG A 54 -23.47 38.17 -8.43
N ASP A 55 -24.68 37.67 -8.26
CA ASP A 55 -25.89 38.09 -8.96
C ASP A 55 -26.63 39.24 -8.23
N LEU A 56 -26.17 39.61 -7.01
CA LEU A 56 -26.81 40.68 -6.23
C LEU A 56 -26.44 42.10 -6.72
N PRO A 57 -27.38 43.08 -6.57
CA PRO A 57 -27.07 44.49 -6.77
C PRO A 57 -25.94 44.99 -5.86
N GLY A 58 -25.16 45.98 -6.32
CA GLY A 58 -23.95 46.45 -5.65
C GLY A 58 -24.16 46.91 -4.20
N ASP A 59 -25.29 47.57 -3.94
CA ASP A 59 -25.71 48.06 -2.62
C ASP A 59 -25.99 46.92 -1.60
N GLN A 60 -26.40 45.77 -2.07
CA GLN A 60 -26.72 44.59 -1.22
C GLN A 60 -25.54 43.64 -1.02
N LYS A 61 -24.53 43.70 -1.87
CA LYS A 61 -23.37 42.78 -1.81
C LYS A 61 -22.60 42.83 -0.50
N ALA A 62 -22.39 44.01 0.05
CA ALA A 62 -21.64 44.20 1.28
C ALA A 62 -22.33 43.54 2.48
N ALA A 63 -23.65 43.80 2.63
CA ALA A 63 -24.44 43.21 3.72
C ALA A 63 -24.58 41.70 3.60
N ALA A 64 -24.85 41.18 2.38
CA ALA A 64 -24.95 39.77 2.11
C ALA A 64 -23.60 39.05 2.30
N GLY A 65 -22.49 39.65 1.88
CA GLY A 65 -21.14 39.14 2.08
C GLY A 65 -20.77 39.01 3.56
N LYS A 66 -21.12 40.04 4.37
CA LYS A 66 -20.92 40.02 5.82
C LYS A 66 -21.73 38.88 6.46
N LEU A 67 -23.02 38.76 6.13
CA LEU A 67 -23.90 37.70 6.64
C LEU A 67 -23.37 36.31 6.30
N MET A 68 -22.90 36.10 5.07
CA MET A 68 -22.32 34.79 4.65
C MET A 68 -20.98 34.51 5.32
N GLY A 69 -20.16 35.52 5.55
CA GLY A 69 -18.90 35.40 6.29
C GLY A 69 -19.13 34.97 7.74
N GLU A 70 -20.07 35.63 8.43
CA GLU A 70 -20.45 35.27 9.80
C GLU A 70 -21.05 33.87 9.88
N ALA A 71 -21.88 33.47 8.92
CA ALA A 71 -22.47 32.14 8.86
C ALA A 71 -21.41 31.04 8.69
N LYS A 72 -20.49 31.23 7.74
CA LYS A 72 -19.39 30.30 7.53
C LYS A 72 -18.47 30.21 8.75
N ALA A 73 -18.16 31.32 9.38
CA ALA A 73 -17.34 31.34 10.59
C ALA A 73 -18.01 30.59 11.73
N ALA A 74 -19.32 30.77 11.95
CA ALA A 74 -20.07 30.07 12.99
C ALA A 74 -20.10 28.54 12.76
N VAL A 75 -20.37 28.14 11.52
CA VAL A 75 -20.38 26.68 11.17
C VAL A 75 -18.99 26.05 11.28
N ASN A 76 -17.95 26.73 10.79
CA ASN A 76 -16.59 26.23 10.91
C ASN A 76 -16.11 26.17 12.37
N HIS A 77 -16.46 27.14 13.18
CA HIS A 77 -16.13 27.13 14.61
C HIS A 77 -16.78 25.93 15.31
N ALA A 78 -18.06 25.67 15.05
CA ALA A 78 -18.75 24.52 15.61
C ALA A 78 -18.19 23.17 15.14
N LEU A 79 -17.80 23.09 13.86
CA LEU A 79 -17.16 21.90 13.30
C LEU A 79 -15.84 21.59 14.01
N VAL A 80 -14.95 22.60 14.12
CA VAL A 80 -13.64 22.44 14.77
C VAL A 80 -13.80 22.09 16.25
N ALA A 81 -14.77 22.69 16.93
CA ALA A 81 -15.06 22.35 18.32
C ALA A 81 -15.47 20.87 18.45
N ARG A 82 -16.36 20.38 17.58
CA ARG A 82 -16.81 18.99 17.63
C ARG A 82 -15.72 18.00 17.20
N GLU A 83 -14.89 18.36 16.20
CA GLU A 83 -13.70 17.56 15.84
C GLU A 83 -12.75 17.41 17.04
N SER A 84 -12.52 18.46 17.80
CA SER A 84 -11.67 18.44 19.00
C SER A 84 -12.27 17.57 20.12
N GLU A 85 -13.60 17.70 20.35
CA GLU A 85 -14.29 16.88 21.37
C GLU A 85 -14.22 15.39 21.05
N LEU A 86 -14.61 15.00 19.81
CA LEU A 86 -14.57 13.60 19.39
C LEU A 86 -13.15 13.04 19.36
N GLY A 87 -12.16 13.88 19.01
CA GLY A 87 -10.74 13.53 19.08
C GLY A 87 -10.31 13.21 20.52
N ALA A 88 -10.67 14.08 21.47
CA ALA A 88 -10.34 13.87 22.88
C ALA A 88 -11.07 12.66 23.47
N GLU A 89 -12.36 12.45 23.12
CA GLU A 89 -13.12 11.26 23.55
C GLU A 89 -12.48 9.97 23.04
N ARG A 90 -12.06 9.95 21.76
CA ARG A 90 -11.37 8.79 21.15
C ARG A 90 -10.03 8.52 21.83
N GLU A 91 -9.24 9.57 22.09
CA GLU A 91 -7.96 9.44 22.80
C GLU A 91 -8.17 8.89 24.20
N GLN A 92 -9.17 9.39 24.93
CA GLN A 92 -9.48 8.90 26.27
C GLN A 92 -9.96 7.44 26.25
N GLN A 93 -10.74 7.04 25.26
CA GLN A 93 -11.16 5.65 25.09
C GLN A 93 -9.97 4.73 24.76
N ALA A 94 -9.06 5.19 23.88
CA ALA A 94 -7.84 4.46 23.55
C ALA A 94 -6.96 4.28 24.80
N LEU A 95 -6.71 5.36 25.54
CA LEU A 95 -5.93 5.30 26.80
C LEU A 95 -6.56 4.38 27.84
N ALA A 96 -7.91 4.36 27.94
CA ALA A 96 -8.59 3.46 28.85
C ALA A 96 -8.51 1.99 28.40
N ALA A 97 -8.59 1.74 27.09
CA ALA A 97 -8.46 0.40 26.53
C ALA A 97 -7.03 -0.16 26.61
N GLU A 98 -6.04 0.73 26.53
CA GLU A 98 -4.61 0.40 26.63
C GLU A 98 -4.08 0.40 28.07
N ALA A 99 -4.94 0.72 29.07
CA ALA A 99 -4.54 0.74 30.47
C ALA A 99 -4.10 -0.65 30.95
N LEU A 100 -2.86 -0.74 31.41
CA LEU A 100 -2.28 -1.97 31.93
C LEU A 100 -2.15 -1.89 33.45
N ASP A 101 -2.46 -3.00 34.11
CA ASP A 101 -2.19 -3.16 35.55
C ASP A 101 -0.68 -3.40 35.75
N LEU A 102 0.03 -2.38 36.18
CA LEU A 102 1.46 -2.43 36.48
C LEU A 102 1.78 -3.03 37.85
N THR A 103 0.78 -3.40 38.65
CA THR A 103 0.98 -4.02 39.97
C THR A 103 1.24 -5.52 39.88
N GLY A 104 0.98 -6.13 38.70
CA GLY A 104 1.25 -7.53 38.45
C GLY A 104 2.75 -7.86 38.48
N VAL A 105 3.07 -9.11 38.76
CA VAL A 105 4.46 -9.60 38.73
C VAL A 105 4.97 -9.57 37.31
N GLY A 106 5.89 -8.65 37.00
CA GLY A 106 6.52 -8.56 35.69
C GLY A 106 7.37 -9.80 35.39
N VAL A 107 7.32 -10.26 34.16
CA VAL A 107 8.22 -11.33 33.67
C VAL A 107 9.64 -10.73 33.64
N ARG A 108 10.53 -11.25 34.47
CA ARG A 108 11.93 -10.74 34.56
C ARG A 108 12.80 -11.12 33.37
N ASN A 109 12.48 -12.21 32.71
CA ASN A 109 13.16 -12.68 31.51
C ASN A 109 12.14 -12.76 30.39
N LEU A 110 12.21 -11.82 29.46
CA LEU A 110 11.42 -11.90 28.23
C LEU A 110 12.09 -12.95 27.32
N PRO A 111 11.32 -13.95 26.84
CA PRO A 111 11.84 -14.88 25.84
C PRO A 111 12.25 -14.11 24.58
N GLY A 112 13.27 -14.59 23.88
CA GLY A 112 13.61 -14.08 22.55
C GLY A 112 12.45 -14.28 21.57
N SER A 113 12.39 -13.47 20.55
CA SER A 113 11.40 -13.61 19.48
C SER A 113 12.07 -13.35 18.14
N ARG A 114 11.73 -14.18 17.15
CA ARG A 114 12.17 -13.95 15.77
C ARG A 114 11.36 -12.81 15.19
N HIS A 115 12.01 -11.96 14.39
CA HIS A 115 11.33 -10.83 13.76
C HIS A 115 10.25 -11.34 12.77
N PRO A 116 9.03 -10.78 12.78
CA PRO A 116 7.92 -11.25 11.94
C PRO A 116 8.21 -11.22 10.44
N LEU A 117 8.96 -10.23 9.95
CA LEU A 117 9.37 -10.18 8.53
C LEU A 117 10.26 -11.36 8.14
N SER A 118 11.23 -11.71 8.99
CA SER A 118 12.11 -12.86 8.72
C SER A 118 11.35 -14.17 8.69
N MET A 119 10.40 -14.34 9.63
CA MET A 119 9.55 -15.51 9.66
C MET A 119 8.65 -15.59 8.42
N LEU A 120 7.98 -14.50 8.07
CA LEU A 120 7.10 -14.49 6.92
C LEU A 120 7.84 -14.75 5.62
N MET A 121 9.06 -14.19 5.48
CA MET A 121 9.92 -14.43 4.33
C MET A 121 10.29 -15.90 4.20
N GLU A 122 10.61 -16.56 5.30
CA GLU A 122 10.86 -18.01 5.33
C GLU A 122 9.59 -18.80 5.04
N ASP A 123 8.45 -18.49 5.69
CA ASP A 123 7.17 -19.15 5.44
C ASP A 123 6.80 -19.10 3.93
N MET A 124 6.99 -17.93 3.29
CA MET A 124 6.71 -17.77 1.86
C MET A 124 7.68 -18.59 1.00
N ALA A 125 8.97 -18.59 1.33
CA ALA A 125 9.96 -19.39 0.61
C ALA A 125 9.68 -20.90 0.76
N ASP A 126 9.29 -21.35 1.93
CA ASP A 126 8.98 -22.76 2.22
C ASP A 126 7.78 -23.28 1.41
N VAL A 127 6.78 -22.43 1.12
CA VAL A 127 5.67 -22.79 0.20
C VAL A 127 6.22 -23.15 -1.17
N PHE A 128 7.17 -22.39 -1.70
CA PHE A 128 7.79 -22.67 -3.00
C PHE A 128 8.73 -23.86 -2.95
N VAL A 129 9.52 -24.00 -1.90
CA VAL A 129 10.35 -25.21 -1.68
C VAL A 129 9.48 -26.45 -1.65
N GLY A 130 8.31 -26.40 -1.00
CA GLY A 130 7.32 -27.48 -1.00
C GLY A 130 6.75 -27.82 -2.39
N MET A 131 6.81 -26.88 -3.35
CA MET A 131 6.46 -27.10 -4.77
C MET A 131 7.66 -27.57 -5.62
N GLY A 132 8.85 -27.73 -5.04
CA GLY A 132 10.07 -28.13 -5.74
C GLY A 132 10.86 -26.98 -6.35
N TRP A 133 10.62 -25.74 -5.91
CA TRP A 133 11.41 -24.58 -6.32
C TRP A 133 12.67 -24.44 -5.47
N GLU A 134 13.70 -23.81 -6.05
CA GLU A 134 14.91 -23.45 -5.33
C GLU A 134 14.83 -22.03 -4.77
N VAL A 135 15.44 -21.80 -3.61
CA VAL A 135 15.68 -20.46 -3.09
C VAL A 135 17.01 -19.96 -3.64
N ALA A 136 16.99 -18.83 -4.32
CA ALA A 136 18.16 -18.19 -4.89
C ALA A 136 18.48 -16.88 -4.17
N GLU A 137 19.77 -16.63 -3.96
CA GLU A 137 20.29 -15.39 -3.37
C GLU A 137 21.15 -14.63 -4.37
N GLY A 138 21.30 -13.32 -4.16
CA GLY A 138 22.15 -12.46 -4.97
C GLY A 138 22.53 -11.17 -4.24
N PRO A 139 23.48 -10.40 -4.79
CA PRO A 139 23.99 -9.20 -4.16
C PRO A 139 22.93 -8.10 -4.04
N GLU A 140 22.97 -7.31 -2.97
CA GLU A 140 22.16 -6.11 -2.80
C GLU A 140 22.76 -4.91 -3.57
N LEU A 141 24.07 -4.83 -3.65
CA LEU A 141 24.78 -3.92 -4.54
C LEU A 141 24.90 -4.58 -5.91
N GLU A 142 24.20 -4.04 -6.89
CA GLU A 142 24.00 -4.68 -8.18
C GLU A 142 24.47 -3.80 -9.32
N HIS A 143 24.84 -4.41 -10.43
CA HIS A 143 25.15 -3.69 -11.66
C HIS A 143 23.85 -3.32 -12.39
N GLU A 144 23.81 -2.11 -12.94
CA GLU A 144 22.66 -1.53 -13.64
C GLU A 144 22.09 -2.47 -14.72
N TRP A 145 22.94 -3.22 -15.43
CA TRP A 145 22.53 -4.17 -16.44
C TRP A 145 21.56 -5.25 -15.88
N PHE A 146 21.87 -5.83 -14.71
CA PHE A 146 21.00 -6.83 -14.08
C PHE A 146 19.71 -6.24 -13.57
N ASN A 147 19.76 -4.98 -13.09
CA ASN A 147 18.60 -4.33 -12.49
C ASN A 147 17.62 -3.76 -13.53
N PHE A 148 18.11 -3.44 -14.74
CA PHE A 148 17.32 -2.78 -15.76
C PHE A 148 17.45 -3.39 -17.17
N ASP A 149 18.64 -3.40 -17.77
CA ASP A 149 18.79 -3.74 -19.19
C ASP A 149 18.34 -5.16 -19.49
N ALA A 150 18.79 -6.14 -18.73
CA ALA A 150 18.41 -7.55 -18.87
C ALA A 150 16.93 -7.80 -18.59
N LEU A 151 16.26 -6.87 -17.92
CA LEU A 151 14.84 -6.90 -17.59
C LEU A 151 13.97 -6.08 -18.56
N ASN A 152 14.55 -5.74 -19.73
CA ASN A 152 13.85 -5.04 -20.80
C ASN A 152 13.37 -3.63 -20.43
N PHE A 153 14.03 -2.93 -19.51
CA PHE A 153 13.77 -1.52 -19.26
C PHE A 153 14.45 -0.66 -20.32
N ASP A 154 13.71 0.24 -20.91
CA ASP A 154 14.26 1.24 -21.84
C ASP A 154 15.22 2.20 -21.11
N ALA A 155 16.16 2.79 -21.86
CA ALA A 155 17.19 3.67 -21.28
C ALA A 155 16.61 4.93 -20.61
N ASP A 156 15.46 5.39 -21.07
CA ASP A 156 14.72 6.56 -20.58
C ASP A 156 13.57 6.21 -19.63
N HIS A 157 13.50 4.96 -19.18
CA HIS A 157 12.43 4.53 -18.28
C HIS A 157 12.52 5.28 -16.94
N PRO A 158 11.39 5.83 -16.41
CA PRO A 158 11.38 6.63 -15.18
C PRO A 158 12.03 5.94 -13.97
N ALA A 159 11.88 4.63 -13.82
CA ALA A 159 12.47 3.87 -12.71
C ALA A 159 14.01 3.92 -12.66
N ARG A 160 14.69 4.33 -13.76
CA ARG A 160 16.14 4.57 -13.79
C ARG A 160 16.54 5.95 -13.26
N ALA A 161 15.57 6.82 -12.95
CA ALA A 161 15.88 8.16 -12.46
C ALA A 161 16.51 8.10 -11.06
N LEU A 162 17.40 9.06 -10.78
CA LEU A 162 18.04 9.21 -9.45
C LEU A 162 17.03 9.43 -8.31
N GLN A 163 15.85 9.89 -8.65
CA GLN A 163 14.77 10.10 -7.69
C GLN A 163 14.08 8.79 -7.22
N ASP A 164 14.30 7.67 -7.94
CA ASP A 164 13.68 6.38 -7.63
C ASP A 164 14.70 5.28 -7.31
N THR A 165 15.99 5.50 -7.60
CA THR A 165 17.06 4.52 -7.47
C THR A 165 18.29 5.10 -6.77
N PHE A 166 18.84 4.36 -5.80
CA PHE A 166 20.12 4.68 -5.16
C PHE A 166 21.28 4.18 -6.00
N PHE A 167 21.94 5.09 -6.74
CA PHE A 167 23.18 4.81 -7.43
C PHE A 167 24.38 5.02 -6.50
N VAL A 168 25.46 4.27 -6.72
CA VAL A 168 26.69 4.33 -5.95
C VAL A 168 27.78 5.09 -6.71
N GLU A 169 28.43 6.00 -6.05
CA GLU A 169 29.56 6.75 -6.62
C GLU A 169 30.83 5.88 -6.78
N PRO A 170 31.62 6.05 -7.84
CA PRO A 170 31.36 6.97 -8.95
C PRO A 170 30.29 6.43 -9.89
N VAL A 171 29.51 7.30 -10.52
CA VAL A 171 28.38 6.94 -11.42
C VAL A 171 28.82 6.02 -12.56
N GLU A 172 30.05 6.18 -13.03
CA GLU A 172 30.65 5.37 -14.09
C GLU A 172 30.86 3.90 -13.69
N SER A 173 30.70 3.56 -12.41
CA SER A 173 30.72 2.18 -11.95
C SER A 173 29.50 1.38 -12.36
N HIS A 174 28.42 2.07 -12.74
CA HIS A 174 27.11 1.47 -13.08
C HIS A 174 26.57 0.59 -11.93
N LEU A 175 26.92 0.91 -10.68
CA LEU A 175 26.46 0.19 -9.49
C LEU A 175 25.32 0.94 -8.80
N LEU A 176 24.36 0.17 -8.32
CA LEU A 176 23.20 0.67 -7.60
C LEU A 176 22.77 -0.31 -6.50
N LEU A 177 21.99 0.17 -5.53
CA LEU A 177 21.27 -0.72 -4.63
C LEU A 177 20.01 -1.23 -5.37
N ARG A 178 19.87 -2.55 -5.47
CA ARG A 178 18.79 -3.19 -6.26
C ARG A 178 17.40 -2.70 -5.83
N THR A 179 16.58 -2.33 -6.80
CA THR A 179 15.22 -1.81 -6.56
C THR A 179 14.15 -2.91 -6.44
N HIS A 180 14.53 -4.12 -6.77
CA HIS A 180 13.75 -5.36 -6.72
C HIS A 180 14.68 -6.57 -6.67
N THR A 181 14.16 -7.77 -6.44
CA THR A 181 14.99 -8.98 -6.42
C THR A 181 15.10 -9.66 -7.79
N SER A 182 14.53 -9.08 -8.86
CA SER A 182 14.61 -9.60 -10.24
C SER A 182 16.05 -9.80 -10.78
N PRO A 183 17.07 -9.02 -10.38
CA PRO A 183 18.47 -9.34 -10.74
C PRO A 183 18.88 -10.76 -10.40
N VAL A 184 18.38 -11.31 -9.28
CA VAL A 184 18.65 -12.70 -8.89
C VAL A 184 18.04 -13.70 -9.86
N GLN A 185 16.87 -13.36 -10.44
CA GLN A 185 16.26 -14.19 -11.49
C GLN A 185 17.17 -14.28 -12.72
N ILE A 186 17.67 -13.12 -13.21
CA ILE A 186 18.61 -13.09 -14.36
C ILE A 186 19.89 -13.89 -14.04
N ARG A 187 20.47 -13.70 -12.85
CA ARG A 187 21.63 -14.46 -12.41
C ARG A 187 21.36 -15.97 -12.39
N SER A 188 20.18 -16.35 -11.96
CA SER A 188 19.73 -17.74 -11.95
C SER A 188 19.63 -18.34 -13.35
N LEU A 189 19.05 -17.59 -14.30
CA LEU A 189 18.94 -18.02 -15.70
C LEU A 189 20.29 -18.14 -16.40
N LEU A 190 21.27 -17.31 -16.04
CA LEU A 190 22.63 -17.37 -16.59
C LEU A 190 23.48 -18.50 -16.01
N SER A 191 23.13 -19.04 -14.85
CA SER A 191 23.97 -19.99 -14.11
C SER A 191 23.38 -21.41 -13.97
N ARG A 192 22.10 -21.59 -14.30
CA ARG A 192 21.39 -22.87 -14.14
C ARG A 192 21.02 -23.48 -15.50
N GLU A 193 20.92 -24.79 -15.53
CA GLU A 193 20.34 -25.51 -16.66
C GLU A 193 18.82 -25.46 -16.59
N LEU A 194 18.16 -25.43 -17.74
CA LEU A 194 16.70 -25.46 -17.83
C LEU A 194 16.17 -26.89 -17.63
N PRO A 195 14.99 -27.05 -17.00
CA PRO A 195 14.08 -26.00 -16.55
C PRO A 195 14.52 -25.31 -15.25
N VAL A 196 14.13 -24.03 -15.06
CA VAL A 196 14.44 -23.24 -13.87
C VAL A 196 13.16 -22.86 -13.12
N TYR A 197 13.13 -23.14 -11.83
CA TYR A 197 12.07 -22.75 -10.90
C TYR A 197 12.76 -22.19 -9.65
N VAL A 198 12.81 -20.86 -9.53
CA VAL A 198 13.49 -20.20 -8.40
C VAL A 198 12.65 -19.12 -7.78
N VAL A 199 12.79 -18.96 -6.47
CA VAL A 199 12.34 -17.79 -5.72
C VAL A 199 13.52 -17.06 -5.12
N ALA A 200 13.44 -15.75 -5.11
CA ALA A 200 14.49 -14.86 -4.62
C ALA A 200 13.91 -13.91 -3.55
N PRO A 201 13.86 -14.33 -2.28
CA PRO A 201 13.55 -13.44 -1.18
C PRO A 201 14.75 -12.53 -0.91
N GLY A 202 14.51 -11.27 -0.55
CA GLY A 202 15.61 -10.39 -0.21
C GLY A 202 15.23 -8.94 -0.01
N ARG A 203 16.19 -8.19 0.50
CA ARG A 203 16.08 -6.76 0.75
C ARG A 203 16.23 -5.98 -0.56
N VAL A 204 15.46 -4.91 -0.68
CA VAL A 204 15.46 -4.00 -1.83
C VAL A 204 15.40 -2.56 -1.36
N TYR A 205 15.75 -1.62 -2.27
CA TYR A 205 16.00 -0.23 -1.92
C TYR A 205 15.34 0.70 -2.92
N ARG A 206 14.57 1.68 -2.43
CA ARG A 206 13.98 2.75 -3.25
C ARG A 206 14.09 4.07 -2.50
N THR A 207 14.08 5.18 -3.22
CA THR A 207 14.19 6.51 -2.62
C THR A 207 12.86 7.01 -2.04
N ASP A 208 11.96 6.11 -1.69
CA ASP A 208 10.67 6.43 -1.07
C ASP A 208 10.87 7.09 0.31
N GLU A 209 10.00 8.03 0.63
CA GLU A 209 9.93 8.59 1.98
C GLU A 209 9.36 7.57 2.97
N LEU A 210 9.84 7.61 4.21
CA LEU A 210 9.34 6.76 5.28
C LEU A 210 7.98 7.27 5.78
N ASP A 211 6.92 6.52 5.47
CA ASP A 211 5.56 6.80 5.96
C ASP A 211 4.88 5.50 6.46
N ALA A 212 3.57 5.55 6.70
CA ALA A 212 2.80 4.40 7.18
C ALA A 212 2.76 3.23 6.17
N THR A 213 3.04 3.47 4.89
CA THR A 213 2.88 2.51 3.78
C THR A 213 4.13 2.32 2.93
N HIS A 214 5.16 3.15 3.13
CA HIS A 214 6.41 3.12 2.39
C HIS A 214 7.62 3.19 3.33
N THR A 215 8.70 2.55 2.92
CA THR A 215 10.01 2.62 3.55
C THR A 215 11.10 2.50 2.47
N PRO A 216 12.20 3.26 2.58
CA PRO A 216 13.29 3.20 1.59
C PRO A 216 13.99 1.85 1.53
N VAL A 217 13.85 1.03 2.57
CA VAL A 217 14.41 -0.31 2.66
C VAL A 217 13.29 -1.27 3.03
N PHE A 218 12.99 -2.21 2.16
CA PHE A 218 11.95 -3.21 2.40
C PHE A 218 12.35 -4.57 1.80
N HIS A 219 11.51 -5.57 1.96
CA HIS A 219 11.77 -6.92 1.48
C HIS A 219 10.76 -7.33 0.41
N GLN A 220 11.26 -8.03 -0.60
CA GLN A 220 10.44 -8.67 -1.61
C GLN A 220 10.75 -10.16 -1.69
N ILE A 221 9.79 -10.92 -2.16
CA ILE A 221 10.01 -12.25 -2.71
C ILE A 221 9.54 -12.22 -4.16
N GLU A 222 10.43 -12.59 -5.07
CA GLU A 222 10.11 -12.73 -6.47
C GLU A 222 10.40 -14.15 -6.93
N GLY A 223 9.65 -14.64 -7.89
CA GLY A 223 9.87 -15.96 -8.46
C GLY A 223 9.84 -15.94 -9.97
N ILE A 224 10.61 -16.82 -10.57
CA ILE A 224 10.60 -17.10 -12.00
C ILE A 224 10.57 -18.62 -12.26
N ALA A 225 9.72 -19.01 -13.19
CA ALA A 225 9.68 -20.36 -13.73
C ALA A 225 9.92 -20.30 -15.23
N ILE A 226 10.90 -21.04 -15.73
CA ILE A 226 11.18 -21.19 -17.18
C ILE A 226 11.20 -22.68 -17.52
N ASP A 227 10.31 -23.06 -18.42
CA ASP A 227 10.18 -24.43 -18.91
C ASP A 227 9.47 -24.43 -20.28
N THR A 228 9.26 -25.59 -20.85
CA THR A 228 8.43 -25.76 -22.05
C THR A 228 6.94 -25.81 -21.66
N GLY A 229 6.09 -25.08 -22.40
CA GLY A 229 4.63 -25.16 -22.25
C GLY A 229 4.02 -24.48 -21.03
N LEU A 230 4.76 -23.61 -20.32
CA LEU A 230 4.22 -22.80 -19.22
C LEU A 230 3.21 -21.76 -19.74
N THR A 231 2.20 -21.47 -18.95
CA THR A 231 1.09 -20.55 -19.33
C THR A 231 0.66 -19.68 -18.16
N MET A 232 -0.15 -18.66 -18.45
CA MET A 232 -0.83 -17.85 -17.42
C MET A 232 -1.67 -18.69 -16.44
N ALA A 233 -2.16 -19.87 -16.86
CA ALA A 233 -2.89 -20.77 -15.96
C ALA A 233 -1.98 -21.38 -14.89
N HIS A 234 -0.74 -21.74 -15.25
CA HIS A 234 0.26 -22.20 -14.29
C HIS A 234 0.65 -21.11 -13.30
N LEU A 235 0.91 -19.89 -13.80
CA LEU A 235 1.14 -18.71 -12.94
C LEU A 235 -0.01 -18.50 -11.96
N ARG A 236 -1.24 -18.47 -12.45
CA ARG A 236 -2.42 -18.29 -11.60
C ARG A 236 -2.53 -19.39 -10.53
N GLY A 237 -2.34 -20.63 -10.90
CA GLY A 237 -2.39 -21.76 -9.96
C GLY A 237 -1.32 -21.66 -8.87
N THR A 238 -0.10 -21.27 -9.24
CA THR A 238 1.00 -21.01 -8.30
C THR A 238 0.64 -19.91 -7.31
N LEU A 239 0.11 -18.80 -7.79
CA LEU A 239 -0.29 -17.66 -6.94
C LEU A 239 -1.51 -17.95 -6.08
N GLU A 240 -2.49 -18.74 -6.58
CA GLU A 240 -3.61 -19.21 -5.76
C GLU A 240 -3.14 -20.15 -4.63
N HIS A 241 -2.17 -21.00 -4.89
CA HIS A 241 -1.59 -21.87 -3.87
C HIS A 241 -0.88 -21.05 -2.78
N LEU A 242 -0.04 -20.10 -3.18
CA LEU A 242 0.60 -19.18 -2.24
C LEU A 242 -0.43 -18.40 -1.42
N ALA A 243 -1.44 -17.82 -2.07
CA ALA A 243 -2.47 -17.05 -1.38
C ALA A 243 -3.21 -17.87 -0.32
N ARG A 244 -3.56 -19.13 -0.63
CA ARG A 244 -4.20 -20.02 0.32
C ARG A 244 -3.28 -20.39 1.48
N SER A 245 -1.99 -20.57 1.23
CA SER A 245 -1.00 -20.85 2.27
C SER A 245 -0.80 -19.67 3.22
N MET A 246 -0.83 -18.43 2.70
CA MET A 246 -0.60 -17.22 3.50
C MET A 246 -1.85 -16.71 4.22
N PHE A 247 -3.04 -16.81 3.59
CA PHE A 247 -4.27 -16.16 4.06
C PHE A 247 -5.43 -17.12 4.34
N GLY A 248 -5.17 -18.43 4.23
CA GLY A 248 -6.16 -19.48 4.49
C GLY A 248 -6.89 -19.97 3.23
N GLN A 249 -7.56 -21.13 3.36
CA GLN A 249 -8.12 -21.88 2.23
C GLN A 249 -9.19 -21.10 1.42
N GLU A 250 -9.85 -20.13 2.04
CA GLU A 250 -10.88 -19.29 1.43
C GLU A 250 -10.31 -18.04 0.72
N ALA A 251 -8.98 -17.89 0.69
CA ALA A 251 -8.33 -16.78 0.01
C ALA A 251 -8.70 -16.75 -1.47
N LYS A 252 -9.04 -15.56 -1.96
CA LYS A 252 -9.42 -15.31 -3.35
C LYS A 252 -8.45 -14.33 -3.97
N ILE A 253 -7.96 -14.64 -5.15
CA ILE A 253 -7.14 -13.75 -5.96
C ILE A 253 -7.85 -13.35 -7.24
N ARG A 254 -7.42 -12.23 -7.81
CA ARG A 254 -7.74 -11.85 -9.19
C ARG A 254 -6.51 -11.23 -9.85
N LEU A 255 -6.41 -11.41 -11.15
CA LEU A 255 -5.39 -10.78 -11.98
C LEU A 255 -6.06 -9.63 -12.75
N ARG A 256 -5.46 -8.44 -12.66
CA ARG A 256 -5.87 -7.25 -13.44
C ARG A 256 -4.77 -6.95 -14.46
N ALA A 257 -5.12 -6.72 -15.71
CA ALA A 257 -4.14 -6.34 -16.72
C ALA A 257 -3.38 -5.07 -16.29
N ASN A 258 -2.06 -5.13 -16.43
CA ASN A 258 -1.14 -4.03 -16.17
C ASN A 258 0.05 -4.12 -17.13
N TYR A 259 1.03 -3.25 -17.00
CA TYR A 259 2.24 -3.24 -17.77
C TYR A 259 3.48 -3.29 -16.87
N PHE A 260 4.38 -4.24 -17.18
CA PHE A 260 5.73 -4.29 -16.65
C PHE A 260 6.70 -4.56 -17.82
N PRO A 261 7.88 -3.92 -17.88
CA PRO A 261 8.81 -4.10 -19.00
C PRO A 261 9.25 -5.55 -19.23
N PHE A 262 9.40 -6.29 -18.13
CA PHE A 262 9.94 -7.65 -18.09
C PHE A 262 8.90 -8.76 -18.28
N THR A 263 7.62 -8.43 -18.41
CA THR A 263 6.54 -9.42 -18.65
C THR A 263 5.59 -9.00 -19.76
N GLU A 264 5.05 -9.99 -20.52
CA GLU A 264 4.04 -9.81 -21.55
C GLU A 264 3.27 -11.14 -21.75
N PRO A 265 1.97 -11.21 -21.44
CA PRO A 265 1.14 -10.20 -20.77
C PRO A 265 1.52 -10.03 -19.30
N SER A 266 1.27 -8.81 -18.80
CA SER A 266 1.49 -8.45 -17.40
C SER A 266 0.18 -8.29 -16.64
N ALA A 267 0.20 -8.55 -15.34
CA ALA A 267 -0.96 -8.35 -14.48
C ALA A 267 -0.55 -7.92 -13.07
N GLU A 268 -1.38 -7.12 -12.45
CA GLU A 268 -1.39 -6.95 -11.00
C GLU A 268 -2.17 -8.08 -10.35
N LEU A 269 -1.64 -8.57 -9.24
CA LEU A 269 -2.26 -9.58 -8.39
C LEU A 269 -2.96 -8.89 -7.23
N ASP A 270 -4.28 -9.00 -7.16
CA ASP A 270 -5.06 -8.56 -6.02
C ASP A 270 -5.49 -9.75 -5.16
N ILE A 271 -5.57 -9.52 -3.85
CA ILE A 271 -6.17 -10.43 -2.88
C ILE A 271 -7.44 -9.83 -2.28
N TRP A 272 -8.45 -10.67 -2.05
CA TRP A 272 -9.65 -10.27 -1.35
C TRP A 272 -9.42 -10.26 0.16
N HIS A 273 -9.54 -9.10 0.79
CA HIS A 273 -9.42 -8.92 2.23
C HIS A 273 -10.81 -8.69 2.86
N PRO A 274 -11.35 -9.69 3.59
CA PRO A 274 -12.73 -9.61 4.08
C PRO A 274 -12.91 -8.67 5.27
N THR A 275 -11.85 -8.43 6.04
CA THR A 275 -11.88 -7.67 7.32
C THR A 275 -11.00 -6.41 7.28
N PHE A 276 -10.75 -5.85 6.09
CA PHE A 276 -9.95 -4.65 5.98
C PHE A 276 -10.60 -3.45 6.69
N VAL A 277 -9.78 -2.59 7.30
CA VAL A 277 -10.27 -1.33 7.88
C VAL A 277 -10.98 -0.51 6.79
N GLY A 278 -12.24 -0.18 7.02
CA GLY A 278 -13.11 0.46 6.02
C GLY A 278 -13.94 -0.50 5.18
N GLY A 279 -13.94 -1.80 5.49
CA GLY A 279 -14.78 -2.82 4.85
C GLY A 279 -14.06 -3.75 3.89
N ALA A 280 -14.69 -4.87 3.58
CA ALA A 280 -14.15 -5.90 2.69
C ALA A 280 -13.85 -5.34 1.29
N ARG A 281 -12.64 -5.58 0.78
CA ARG A 281 -12.20 -5.07 -0.52
C ARG A 281 -11.08 -5.88 -1.14
N TRP A 282 -10.88 -5.65 -2.44
CA TRP A 282 -9.69 -6.10 -3.15
C TRP A 282 -8.51 -5.19 -2.83
N ILE A 283 -7.36 -5.78 -2.55
CA ILE A 283 -6.12 -5.07 -2.27
C ILE A 283 -5.05 -5.61 -3.21
N GLU A 284 -4.32 -4.72 -3.84
CA GLU A 284 -3.14 -5.06 -4.62
C GLU A 284 -2.09 -5.70 -3.72
N TRP A 285 -1.63 -6.91 -4.11
CA TRP A 285 -0.66 -7.69 -3.36
C TRP A 285 0.69 -7.77 -4.06
N GLY A 286 0.70 -7.79 -5.40
CA GLY A 286 1.94 -7.85 -6.16
C GLY A 286 1.75 -7.76 -7.67
N GLY A 287 2.83 -7.90 -8.40
CA GLY A 287 2.86 -7.94 -9.86
C GLY A 287 3.24 -9.34 -10.39
N CYS A 288 2.77 -9.68 -11.58
CA CYS A 288 3.09 -10.95 -12.22
C CYS A 288 2.88 -10.89 -13.73
N GLY A 289 3.34 -11.90 -14.46
CA GLY A 289 3.11 -12.04 -15.89
C GLY A 289 3.91 -13.14 -16.54
N MET A 290 3.70 -13.35 -17.81
CA MET A 290 4.58 -14.19 -18.61
C MET A 290 5.88 -13.44 -18.89
N VAL A 291 7.01 -14.14 -18.80
CA VAL A 291 8.33 -13.51 -19.03
C VAL A 291 8.43 -12.99 -20.45
N ASN A 292 8.84 -11.73 -20.58
CA ASN A 292 9.03 -11.12 -21.89
C ASN A 292 10.13 -11.86 -22.67
N PRO A 293 9.92 -12.18 -23.97
CA PRO A 293 10.93 -12.84 -24.80
C PRO A 293 12.31 -12.15 -24.82
N ASN A 294 12.36 -10.82 -24.65
CA ASN A 294 13.61 -10.09 -24.60
C ASN A 294 14.44 -10.44 -23.34
N VAL A 295 13.77 -10.69 -22.22
CA VAL A 295 14.42 -11.13 -20.97
C VAL A 295 15.05 -12.52 -21.17
N LEU A 296 14.35 -13.44 -21.84
CA LEU A 296 14.89 -14.76 -22.18
C LEU A 296 16.12 -14.64 -23.09
N ARG A 297 16.04 -13.78 -24.13
CA ARG A 297 17.18 -13.53 -25.04
C ARG A 297 18.38 -12.91 -24.30
N ALA A 298 18.16 -11.99 -23.37
CA ALA A 298 19.22 -11.40 -22.55
C ALA A 298 19.93 -12.46 -21.69
N ALA A 299 19.21 -13.51 -21.28
CA ALA A 299 19.77 -14.67 -20.57
C ALA A 299 20.30 -15.77 -21.51
N GLY A 300 20.30 -15.59 -22.84
CA GLY A 300 20.76 -16.57 -23.81
C GLY A 300 19.79 -17.76 -24.03
N ILE A 301 18.53 -17.60 -23.65
CA ILE A 301 17.49 -18.64 -23.75
C ILE A 301 16.65 -18.38 -25.01
N ASP A 302 16.39 -19.43 -25.77
CA ASP A 302 15.55 -19.38 -26.97
C ASP A 302 14.06 -19.27 -26.60
N PRO A 303 13.40 -18.14 -26.86
CA PRO A 303 12.00 -17.93 -26.53
C PRO A 303 11.01 -18.70 -27.44
N ASP A 304 11.46 -19.27 -28.54
CA ASP A 304 10.64 -20.12 -29.40
C ASP A 304 10.51 -21.55 -28.84
N VAL A 305 11.43 -21.95 -27.94
CA VAL A 305 11.43 -23.25 -27.27
C VAL A 305 10.93 -23.13 -25.83
N TYR A 306 11.41 -22.14 -25.11
CA TYR A 306 11.11 -21.95 -23.69
C TYR A 306 10.23 -20.73 -23.46
N GLN A 307 9.38 -20.85 -22.48
CA GLN A 307 8.57 -19.75 -21.99
C GLN A 307 8.49 -19.80 -20.46
N GLY A 308 8.03 -18.77 -19.86
CA GLY A 308 7.97 -18.75 -18.41
C GLY A 308 7.05 -17.69 -17.86
N PHE A 309 6.92 -17.71 -16.56
CA PHE A 309 6.21 -16.66 -15.83
C PHE A 309 7.05 -16.15 -14.66
N ALA A 310 6.79 -14.94 -14.26
CA ALA A 310 7.40 -14.31 -13.09
C ALA A 310 6.34 -13.60 -12.24
N PHE A 311 6.66 -13.44 -10.96
CA PHE A 311 5.84 -12.71 -10.01
C PHE A 311 6.71 -12.07 -8.94
N GLY A 312 6.17 -11.05 -8.27
CA GLY A 312 6.83 -10.40 -7.14
C GLY A 312 5.85 -9.75 -6.19
N MET A 313 6.16 -9.82 -4.89
CA MET A 313 5.35 -9.20 -3.84
C MET A 313 6.20 -8.72 -2.67
N GLY A 314 5.71 -7.67 -2.00
CA GLY A 314 6.34 -7.12 -0.79
C GLY A 314 6.04 -7.97 0.44
N ILE A 315 7.07 -8.26 1.24
CA ILE A 315 6.94 -9.02 2.48
C ILE A 315 6.22 -8.18 3.54
N GLU A 316 6.60 -6.91 3.70
CA GLU A 316 5.96 -5.97 4.63
C GLU A 316 4.46 -5.83 4.33
N ARG A 317 4.12 -5.67 3.05
CA ARG A 317 2.72 -5.56 2.63
C ARG A 317 1.93 -6.83 2.93
N THR A 318 2.55 -8.00 2.75
CA THR A 318 1.95 -9.30 3.10
C THR A 318 1.74 -9.40 4.61
N LEU A 319 2.70 -8.96 5.42
CA LEU A 319 2.58 -8.94 6.88
C LEU A 319 1.47 -8.00 7.34
N MET A 320 1.39 -6.79 6.76
CA MET A 320 0.30 -5.85 7.03
C MET A 320 -1.07 -6.50 6.81
N PHE A 321 -1.25 -7.21 5.71
CA PHE A 321 -2.53 -7.85 5.40
C PHE A 321 -2.81 -9.07 6.29
N ARG A 322 -1.81 -9.91 6.53
CA ARG A 322 -1.96 -11.14 7.33
C ARG A 322 -2.21 -10.84 8.81
N ASN A 323 -1.52 -9.84 9.35
CA ASN A 323 -1.49 -9.54 10.78
C ASN A 323 -2.21 -8.24 11.15
N ASN A 324 -2.86 -7.57 10.18
CA ASN A 324 -3.55 -6.29 10.36
C ASN A 324 -2.66 -5.19 10.96
N VAL A 325 -1.38 -5.15 10.58
CA VAL A 325 -0.46 -4.08 10.97
C VAL A 325 -0.82 -2.83 10.17
N GLN A 326 -1.03 -1.71 10.86
CA GLN A 326 -1.54 -0.48 10.26
C GLN A 326 -0.42 0.43 9.72
N ASP A 327 0.75 0.34 10.32
CA ASP A 327 1.88 1.24 10.06
C ASP A 327 3.14 0.43 9.80
N MET A 328 3.75 0.64 8.62
CA MET A 328 4.96 -0.07 8.20
C MET A 328 6.17 0.31 9.06
N ARG A 329 6.17 1.51 9.66
CA ARG A 329 7.25 1.98 10.53
C ARG A 329 7.45 1.10 11.75
N ASP A 330 6.36 0.53 12.29
CA ASP A 330 6.41 -0.39 13.44
C ASP A 330 7.30 -1.62 13.15
N MET A 331 7.42 -2.00 11.87
CA MET A 331 8.23 -3.15 11.45
C MET A 331 9.74 -2.86 11.43
N VAL A 332 10.14 -1.59 11.33
CA VAL A 332 11.54 -1.19 11.10
C VAL A 332 12.14 -0.38 12.24
N GLU A 333 11.33 0.15 13.16
CA GLU A 333 11.78 0.94 14.30
C GLU A 333 12.52 0.13 15.38
N GLY A 334 12.48 -1.20 15.31
CA GLY A 334 13.21 -2.09 16.22
C GLY A 334 12.60 -2.24 17.60
N ASP A 335 11.31 -1.93 17.77
CA ASP A 335 10.60 -2.13 19.03
C ASP A 335 10.42 -3.63 19.30
N ILE A 336 11.01 -4.14 20.38
CA ILE A 336 10.93 -5.55 20.75
C ILE A 336 9.48 -6.01 20.99
N ARG A 337 8.59 -5.11 21.41
CA ARG A 337 7.16 -5.44 21.63
C ARG A 337 6.47 -5.86 20.35
N PHE A 338 6.85 -5.26 19.21
CA PHE A 338 6.37 -5.67 17.90
C PHE A 338 6.76 -7.11 17.59
N SER A 339 8.04 -7.47 17.77
CA SER A 339 8.51 -8.85 17.55
C SER A 339 7.86 -9.84 18.51
N GLN A 340 7.60 -9.46 19.76
CA GLN A 340 6.92 -10.33 20.74
C GLN A 340 5.44 -10.53 20.41
N GLN A 341 4.78 -9.52 19.85
CA GLN A 341 3.36 -9.60 19.52
C GLN A 341 3.11 -10.41 18.24
N PHE A 342 3.95 -10.26 17.22
CA PHE A 342 3.72 -10.82 15.88
C PHE A 342 4.73 -11.90 15.49
N GLY A 343 5.83 -12.02 16.21
CA GLY A 343 6.86 -13.02 15.98
C GLY A 343 6.57 -14.35 16.68
N MET A 344 7.35 -15.37 16.35
CA MET A 344 7.35 -16.61 17.09
C MET A 344 8.23 -16.46 18.34
N VAL A 345 7.69 -16.73 19.50
CA VAL A 345 8.45 -16.84 20.74
C VAL A 345 9.30 -18.11 20.68
N VAL A 346 10.61 -17.95 20.86
CA VAL A 346 11.58 -19.05 20.86
C VAL A 346 11.74 -19.63 22.27
#